data_7d95d3252b5648b5f289079c2e628a4f
#
_entry.id   7d95d3252b5648b5f289079c2e628a4f
#
_cell.length_a   1.000
_cell.length_b   1.000
_cell.length_c   1.000
_cell.angle_alpha   90.00
_cell.angle_beta   90.00
_cell.angle_gamma   90.00
#
_symmetry.space_group_name_H-M   'P 1'
#
loop_
_entity.id
_entity.type
_entity.pdbx_description
1 polymer ?
#
loop_
_entity_poly.entity_id
_entity_poly.type
_entity_poly.pdbx_seq_one_letter_code
_entity_poly.pdbx_strand_id
1 'polypeptide(L)'
;PNDKILANSVRKSNKPCLVAVNKCDEYNSDNLAHQFHELGIKDVVPISSLNGRLTGDLLDEILKKLKLHDNITTAEKKSEIRLAIVGMPNVGKSSLTNALLKKERSIVTPIAGTTRDAIDAQLKWYGSYINLVDTAGLRKLAKLSDRVEYYSRLRANSAIKNSDIVLILIDAVKGFTRQDKSIVDEVISNGKGLVLIVNKWDLITKNSSSSKIFHQELTSKFKSLQHYPIIFISALTRQRIHRVLEVALDVYARTIKKISTKKLNELLKKLL
;
A
#
# COMPACT_ATOMS: atom_id res chain seq x y z
N PRO A 1 34.23 -28.72 -9.05
CA PRO A 1 33.62 -29.63 -8.04
C PRO A 1 32.50 -28.93 -7.28
N ASN A 2 32.68 -27.69 -6.80
CA ASN A 2 31.71 -26.98 -5.97
C ASN A 2 30.40 -26.64 -6.71
N ASP A 3 30.48 -26.28 -8.00
CA ASP A 3 29.31 -25.94 -8.82
C ASP A 3 28.36 -27.13 -9.00
N LYS A 4 28.90 -28.37 -9.11
CA LYS A 4 28.10 -29.60 -9.20
C LYS A 4 27.32 -29.88 -7.91
N ILE A 5 27.91 -29.59 -6.75
CA ILE A 5 27.25 -29.75 -5.45
C ILE A 5 26.08 -28.74 -5.31
N LEU A 6 26.33 -27.45 -5.65
CA LEU A 6 25.30 -26.39 -5.64
C LEU A 6 24.17 -26.70 -6.62
N ALA A 7 24.50 -27.10 -7.86
CA ALA A 7 23.53 -27.47 -8.87
C ALA A 7 22.60 -28.60 -8.40
N ASN A 8 23.16 -29.62 -7.76
CA ASN A 8 22.38 -30.74 -7.20
C ASN A 8 21.44 -30.29 -6.07
N SER A 9 21.89 -29.39 -5.21
CA SER A 9 21.04 -28.82 -4.14
C SER A 9 19.89 -27.96 -4.69
N VAL A 10 20.17 -27.12 -5.69
CA VAL A 10 19.18 -26.30 -6.35
C VAL A 10 18.15 -27.15 -7.10
N ARG A 11 18.58 -28.18 -7.82
CA ARG A 11 17.66 -29.10 -8.51
C ARG A 11 16.71 -29.83 -7.58
N LYS A 12 17.19 -30.22 -6.37
CA LYS A 12 16.33 -30.85 -5.34
C LYS A 12 15.32 -29.92 -4.73
N SER A 13 15.52 -28.61 -4.84
CA SER A 13 14.61 -27.60 -4.24
C SER A 13 13.30 -27.39 -5.01
N ASN A 14 13.15 -27.94 -6.21
CA ASN A 14 12.02 -27.74 -7.11
C ASN A 14 11.69 -26.27 -7.44
N LYS A 15 12.64 -25.37 -7.24
CA LYS A 15 12.49 -23.95 -7.56
C LYS A 15 12.92 -23.68 -9.00
N PRO A 16 12.33 -22.70 -9.69
CA PRO A 16 12.83 -22.28 -11.00
C PRO A 16 14.28 -21.80 -10.86
N CYS A 17 15.16 -22.34 -11.69
CA CYS A 17 16.58 -22.02 -11.65
C CYS A 17 17.12 -21.81 -13.06
N LEU A 18 18.16 -20.99 -13.16
CA LEU A 18 18.98 -20.83 -14.34
C LEU A 18 20.45 -20.67 -13.92
N VAL A 19 21.38 -20.95 -14.81
CA VAL A 19 22.81 -20.78 -14.60
C VAL A 19 23.27 -19.54 -15.37
N ALA A 20 23.82 -18.54 -14.67
CA ALA A 20 24.49 -17.41 -15.28
C ALA A 20 26.01 -17.69 -15.30
N VAL A 21 26.57 -17.87 -16.47
CA VAL A 21 28.02 -18.07 -16.66
C VAL A 21 28.69 -16.73 -16.86
N ASN A 22 29.38 -16.25 -15.84
CA ASN A 22 30.05 -14.95 -15.87
C ASN A 22 31.44 -15.01 -16.51
N LYS A 23 31.98 -13.84 -16.88
CA LYS A 23 33.27 -13.64 -17.54
C LYS A 23 33.28 -14.05 -19.03
N CYS A 24 32.10 -14.01 -19.68
CA CYS A 24 32.00 -14.15 -21.13
C CYS A 24 32.15 -12.78 -21.80
N ASP A 25 33.38 -12.25 -21.76
CA ASP A 25 33.66 -10.87 -22.20
C ASP A 25 33.66 -10.72 -23.72
N GLU A 26 33.94 -11.83 -24.43
CA GLU A 26 33.96 -11.91 -25.89
C GLU A 26 32.99 -12.96 -26.43
N TYR A 27 32.60 -12.82 -27.73
CA TYR A 27 31.67 -13.78 -28.36
C TYR A 27 32.23 -15.22 -28.41
N ASN A 28 33.55 -15.39 -28.54
CA ASN A 28 34.16 -16.72 -28.52
C ASN A 28 34.04 -17.41 -27.15
N SER A 29 33.87 -16.66 -26.09
CA SER A 29 33.70 -17.19 -24.73
C SER A 29 32.33 -17.80 -24.49
N ASP A 30 31.33 -17.52 -25.33
CA ASP A 30 29.99 -18.09 -25.21
C ASP A 30 29.98 -19.60 -25.39
N ASN A 31 30.90 -20.15 -26.22
CA ASN A 31 31.06 -21.58 -26.40
C ASN A 31 31.49 -22.30 -25.13
N LEU A 32 32.20 -21.62 -24.21
CA LEU A 32 32.58 -22.17 -22.91
C LEU A 32 31.36 -22.33 -21.98
N ALA A 33 30.32 -21.54 -22.18
CA ALA A 33 29.09 -21.64 -21.40
C ALA A 33 28.35 -22.99 -21.63
N HIS A 34 28.52 -23.61 -22.81
CA HIS A 34 27.91 -24.90 -23.12
C HIS A 34 28.38 -26.03 -22.20
N GLN A 35 29.59 -25.96 -21.66
CA GLN A 35 30.10 -26.95 -20.69
C GLN A 35 29.26 -26.99 -19.41
N PHE A 36 28.61 -25.89 -19.05
CA PHE A 36 27.79 -25.81 -17.84
C PHE A 36 26.43 -26.50 -17.96
N HIS A 37 26.01 -26.94 -19.16
CA HIS A 37 24.87 -27.84 -19.30
C HIS A 37 25.10 -29.21 -18.61
N GLU A 38 26.35 -29.60 -18.36
CA GLU A 38 26.67 -30.79 -17.56
C GLU A 38 26.16 -30.70 -16.12
N LEU A 39 25.82 -29.49 -15.62
CA LEU A 39 25.20 -29.29 -14.32
C LEU A 39 23.77 -29.83 -14.26
N GLY A 40 23.18 -30.21 -15.40
CA GLY A 40 21.82 -30.72 -15.50
C GLY A 40 20.76 -29.65 -15.26
N ILE A 41 21.10 -28.37 -15.42
CA ILE A 41 20.18 -27.23 -15.45
C ILE A 41 20.02 -26.82 -16.91
N LYS A 42 18.78 -26.79 -17.38
CA LYS A 42 18.44 -26.62 -18.80
C LYS A 42 18.79 -25.22 -19.34
N ASP A 43 18.65 -24.20 -18.50
CA ASP A 43 18.82 -22.82 -18.92
C ASP A 43 20.17 -22.28 -18.44
N VAL A 44 21.06 -22.07 -19.38
CA VAL A 44 22.41 -21.54 -19.15
C VAL A 44 22.54 -20.25 -19.98
N VAL A 45 22.89 -19.14 -19.34
CA VAL A 45 23.01 -17.82 -19.98
C VAL A 45 24.44 -17.29 -19.77
N PRO A 46 25.23 -17.10 -20.86
CA PRO A 46 26.52 -16.44 -20.76
C PRO A 46 26.35 -14.95 -20.48
N ILE A 47 27.15 -14.38 -19.59
CA ILE A 47 27.13 -12.95 -19.27
C ILE A 47 28.54 -12.40 -19.03
N SER A 48 28.71 -11.11 -19.16
CA SER A 48 29.83 -10.36 -18.61
C SER A 48 29.35 -9.31 -17.64
N SER A 49 29.60 -9.51 -16.37
CA SER A 49 29.30 -8.48 -15.35
C SER A 49 30.22 -7.27 -15.46
N LEU A 50 31.40 -7.43 -16.06
CA LEU A 50 32.38 -6.36 -16.25
C LEU A 50 31.90 -5.37 -17.33
N ASN A 51 31.44 -5.89 -18.48
CA ASN A 51 31.08 -5.10 -19.65
C ASN A 51 29.56 -4.91 -19.80
N GLY A 52 28.75 -5.52 -18.90
CA GLY A 52 27.28 -5.51 -18.99
C GLY A 52 26.72 -6.36 -20.16
N ARG A 53 27.56 -7.15 -20.84
CA ARG A 53 27.16 -7.94 -22.00
C ARG A 53 26.18 -9.03 -21.59
N LEU A 54 25.06 -9.17 -22.34
CA LEU A 54 23.99 -10.16 -22.16
C LEU A 54 23.30 -10.11 -20.76
N THR A 55 23.52 -9.06 -19.97
CA THR A 55 22.82 -8.89 -18.68
C THR A 55 21.33 -8.61 -18.87
N GLY A 56 20.95 -7.94 -19.97
CA GLY A 56 19.55 -7.76 -20.34
C GLY A 56 18.85 -9.07 -20.66
N ASP A 57 19.49 -9.93 -21.45
CA ASP A 57 18.96 -11.25 -21.81
C ASP A 57 18.81 -12.15 -20.57
N LEU A 58 19.75 -12.08 -19.61
CA LEU A 58 19.62 -12.73 -18.31
C LEU A 58 18.38 -12.27 -17.55
N LEU A 59 18.13 -10.98 -17.49
CA LEU A 59 16.95 -10.42 -16.83
C LEU A 59 15.64 -10.86 -17.51
N ASP A 60 15.62 -10.91 -18.82
CA ASP A 60 14.46 -11.37 -19.60
C ASP A 60 14.18 -12.86 -19.34
N GLU A 61 15.22 -13.69 -19.29
CA GLU A 61 15.04 -15.11 -18.94
C GLU A 61 14.57 -15.33 -17.49
N ILE A 62 15.06 -14.53 -16.54
CA ILE A 62 14.55 -14.49 -15.17
C ILE A 62 13.06 -14.13 -15.15
N LEU A 63 12.66 -13.07 -15.86
CA LEU A 63 11.27 -12.64 -15.92
C LEU A 63 10.37 -13.70 -16.57
N LYS A 64 10.82 -14.37 -17.63
CA LYS A 64 10.08 -15.49 -18.25
C LYS A 64 9.83 -16.61 -17.25
N LYS A 65 10.87 -17.00 -16.48
CA LYS A 65 10.73 -18.06 -15.48
C LYS A 65 9.81 -17.67 -14.33
N LEU A 66 9.88 -16.44 -13.86
CA LEU A 66 8.99 -15.91 -12.83
C LEU A 66 7.54 -15.84 -13.32
N LYS A 67 7.30 -15.42 -14.56
CA LYS A 67 5.95 -15.38 -15.18
C LYS A 67 5.35 -16.78 -15.35
N LEU A 68 6.15 -17.80 -15.66
CA LEU A 68 5.68 -19.17 -15.72
C LEU A 68 5.29 -19.71 -14.34
N HIS A 69 5.90 -19.21 -13.27
CA HIS A 69 5.52 -19.55 -11.89
C HIS A 69 4.24 -18.83 -11.45
N ASP A 70 4.03 -17.59 -11.91
CA ASP A 70 2.79 -16.83 -11.67
C ASP A 70 1.56 -17.46 -12.38
N ASN A 71 1.75 -18.21 -13.48
CA ASN A 71 0.66 -18.93 -14.15
C ASN A 71 0.16 -20.16 -13.38
N ILE A 72 0.85 -20.60 -12.32
CA ILE A 72 0.37 -21.67 -11.43
C ILE A 72 -0.45 -21.11 -10.26
N THR A 73 -0.42 -19.81 -10.05
CA THR A 73 -1.18 -19.10 -8.99
C THR A 73 -1.93 -17.87 -9.49
N THR A 74 -2.37 -17.84 -10.74
CA THR A 74 -3.37 -16.86 -11.19
C THR A 74 -4.79 -17.30 -10.85
N ALA A 75 -5.04 -17.66 -9.61
CA ALA A 75 -6.20 -17.07 -8.97
C ALA A 75 -5.93 -15.57 -8.98
N GLU A 76 -6.74 -14.80 -9.71
CA GLU A 76 -6.71 -13.34 -9.81
C GLU A 76 -6.11 -12.74 -8.55
N LYS A 77 -4.92 -12.13 -8.61
CA LYS A 77 -4.45 -11.20 -7.58
C LYS A 77 -5.42 -10.03 -7.65
N LYS A 78 -6.59 -10.21 -7.04
CA LYS A 78 -7.49 -9.10 -6.73
C LYS A 78 -6.63 -8.13 -5.97
N SER A 79 -6.47 -6.93 -6.50
CA SER A 79 -5.65 -5.87 -5.93
C SER A 79 -6.04 -5.68 -4.46
N GLU A 80 -5.21 -6.22 -3.56
CA GLU A 80 -5.39 -6.05 -2.13
C GLU A 80 -4.95 -4.63 -1.79
N ILE A 81 -5.91 -3.80 -1.41
CA ILE A 81 -5.68 -2.41 -1.08
C ILE A 81 -5.43 -2.32 0.42
N ARG A 82 -4.28 -1.79 0.80
CA ARG A 82 -3.94 -1.58 2.21
C ARG A 82 -4.40 -0.21 2.66
N LEU A 83 -5.30 -0.18 3.65
CA LEU A 83 -5.95 1.01 4.17
C LEU A 83 -5.55 1.23 5.63
N ALA A 84 -4.90 2.36 5.93
CA ALA A 84 -4.62 2.78 7.29
C ALA A 84 -5.65 3.78 7.80
N ILE A 85 -5.97 3.72 9.10
CA ILE A 85 -6.83 4.67 9.80
C ILE A 85 -5.99 5.35 10.87
N VAL A 86 -5.70 6.64 10.67
CA VAL A 86 -4.85 7.44 11.57
C VAL A 86 -5.59 8.70 12.06
N GLY A 87 -5.04 9.37 13.05
CA GLY A 87 -5.59 10.60 13.62
C GLY A 87 -5.33 10.67 15.13
N MET A 88 -5.67 11.79 15.72
CA MET A 88 -5.47 12.07 17.15
C MET A 88 -6.21 11.08 18.06
N PRO A 89 -5.84 10.96 19.34
CA PRO A 89 -6.61 10.19 20.32
C PRO A 89 -8.07 10.68 20.40
N ASN A 90 -8.98 9.74 20.61
CA ASN A 90 -10.43 10.00 20.81
C ASN A 90 -11.20 10.63 19.62
N VAL A 91 -10.63 10.70 18.43
CA VAL A 91 -11.33 11.16 17.22
C VAL A 91 -12.32 10.12 16.65
N GLY A 92 -12.33 8.89 17.18
CA GLY A 92 -13.26 7.84 16.77
C GLY A 92 -12.70 6.80 15.81
N LYS A 93 -11.37 6.59 15.77
CA LYS A 93 -10.72 5.56 14.92
C LYS A 93 -11.31 4.16 15.14
N SER A 94 -11.36 3.71 16.40
CA SER A 94 -11.92 2.39 16.75
C SER A 94 -13.40 2.27 16.39
N SER A 95 -14.17 3.36 16.55
CA SER A 95 -15.60 3.40 16.20
C SER A 95 -15.78 3.26 14.68
N LEU A 96 -14.96 3.96 13.88
CA LEU A 96 -14.98 3.83 12.42
C LEU A 96 -14.57 2.41 11.98
N THR A 97 -13.47 1.89 12.52
CA THR A 97 -13.03 0.52 12.24
C THR A 97 -14.12 -0.50 12.53
N ASN A 98 -14.77 -0.41 13.70
CA ASN A 98 -15.87 -1.29 14.06
C ASN A 98 -17.09 -1.12 13.16
N ALA A 99 -17.40 0.12 12.73
CA ALA A 99 -18.50 0.40 11.81
C ALA A 99 -18.25 -0.19 10.41
N LEU A 100 -17.00 -0.18 9.95
CA LEU A 100 -16.59 -0.79 8.69
C LEU A 100 -16.63 -2.33 8.76
N LEU A 101 -16.16 -2.91 9.88
CA LEU A 101 -16.08 -4.37 10.08
C LEU A 101 -17.46 -5.02 10.34
N LYS A 102 -18.40 -4.30 10.97
CA LYS A 102 -19.74 -4.84 11.32
C LYS A 102 -20.72 -4.86 10.16
N LYS A 103 -20.37 -4.38 8.98
CA LYS A 103 -21.26 -4.44 7.82
C LYS A 103 -21.33 -5.89 7.31
N GLU A 104 -22.53 -6.44 7.16
CA GLU A 104 -22.87 -7.85 6.82
C GLU A 104 -22.21 -8.43 5.56
N ARG A 105 -21.47 -7.63 4.81
CA ARG A 105 -20.72 -8.04 3.61
C ARG A 105 -19.21 -8.15 3.82
N SER A 106 -18.74 -7.95 5.05
CA SER A 106 -17.31 -8.01 5.37
C SER A 106 -16.98 -9.42 5.86
N ILE A 107 -16.32 -10.21 5.02
CA ILE A 107 -15.73 -11.47 5.45
C ILE A 107 -14.47 -11.10 6.23
N VAL A 108 -14.56 -11.12 7.57
CA VAL A 108 -13.39 -11.00 8.43
C VAL A 108 -12.72 -12.36 8.46
N THR A 109 -11.75 -12.59 7.62
CA THR A 109 -10.86 -13.73 7.76
C THR A 109 -9.65 -13.30 8.60
N PRO A 110 -9.43 -13.92 9.78
CA PRO A 110 -8.13 -13.82 10.43
C PRO A 110 -7.13 -14.51 9.50
N ILE A 111 -6.21 -13.78 8.92
CA ILE A 111 -5.13 -14.38 8.14
C ILE A 111 -4.20 -15.06 9.16
N ALA A 112 -4.39 -16.36 9.36
CA ALA A 112 -3.48 -17.20 10.11
C ALA A 112 -2.24 -17.44 9.24
N GLY A 113 -1.06 -16.95 9.66
CA GLY A 113 0.18 -17.37 9.01
C GLY A 113 1.35 -16.40 9.00
N THR A 114 1.26 -15.19 9.54
CA THR A 114 2.42 -14.30 9.66
C THR A 114 2.70 -13.97 11.11
N THR A 115 3.65 -14.71 11.68
CA THR A 115 4.00 -14.76 13.11
C THR A 115 4.71 -13.52 13.66
N ARG A 116 4.67 -12.35 13.00
CA ARG A 116 5.28 -11.09 13.52
C ARG A 116 4.53 -9.80 13.25
N ASP A 117 3.51 -9.77 12.38
CA ASP A 117 2.80 -8.54 12.03
C ASP A 117 1.39 -8.51 12.64
N ALA A 118 0.97 -7.31 13.06
CA ALA A 118 -0.33 -7.04 13.66
C ALA A 118 -1.46 -7.60 12.78
N ILE A 119 -2.43 -8.26 13.39
CA ILE A 119 -3.57 -8.91 12.73
C ILE A 119 -4.32 -7.86 11.89
N ASP A 120 -4.09 -7.87 10.59
CA ASP A 120 -4.82 -7.06 9.64
C ASP A 120 -6.22 -7.67 9.44
N ALA A 121 -7.24 -6.82 9.40
CA ALA A 121 -8.60 -7.23 9.11
C ALA A 121 -8.88 -7.00 7.63
N GLN A 122 -9.35 -8.03 6.93
CA GLN A 122 -9.71 -7.94 5.52
C GLN A 122 -11.19 -7.65 5.33
N LEU A 123 -11.51 -6.69 4.48
CA LEU A 123 -12.86 -6.32 4.05
C LEU A 123 -13.04 -6.64 2.57
N LYS A 124 -14.19 -7.18 2.20
CA LYS A 124 -14.58 -7.32 0.79
C LYS A 124 -15.60 -6.24 0.45
N TRP A 125 -15.28 -5.38 -0.51
CA TRP A 125 -16.14 -4.28 -0.93
C TRP A 125 -16.20 -4.19 -2.47
N TYR A 126 -17.40 -4.36 -3.05
CA TYR A 126 -17.62 -4.35 -4.51
C TYR A 126 -16.57 -5.11 -5.32
N GLY A 127 -16.23 -6.33 -4.87
CA GLY A 127 -15.26 -7.19 -5.55
C GLY A 127 -13.78 -6.88 -5.25
N SER A 128 -13.46 -5.78 -4.56
CA SER A 128 -12.11 -5.43 -4.09
C SER A 128 -11.87 -5.97 -2.68
N TYR A 129 -10.63 -6.38 -2.41
CA TYR A 129 -10.19 -6.75 -1.06
C TYR A 129 -9.43 -5.58 -0.45
N ILE A 130 -9.85 -5.16 0.74
CA ILE A 130 -9.26 -4.05 1.48
C ILE A 130 -8.73 -4.60 2.80
N ASN A 131 -7.44 -4.51 3.00
CA ASN A 131 -6.76 -4.90 4.23
C ASN A 131 -6.58 -3.67 5.13
N LEU A 132 -7.19 -3.70 6.31
CA LEU A 132 -7.01 -2.65 7.32
C LEU A 132 -5.71 -2.88 8.07
N VAL A 133 -4.75 -1.96 7.92
CA VAL A 133 -3.43 -2.03 8.55
C VAL A 133 -3.50 -1.62 10.01
N ASP A 134 -2.77 -2.33 10.88
CA ASP A 134 -2.62 -2.08 12.34
C ASP A 134 -3.94 -2.09 13.14
N THR A 135 -4.87 -2.97 12.80
CA THR A 135 -6.14 -3.10 13.54
C THR A 135 -5.97 -3.60 14.97
N ALA A 136 -4.89 -4.34 15.27
CA ALA A 136 -4.57 -4.81 16.63
C ALA A 136 -4.22 -3.66 17.58
N GLY A 137 -3.52 -2.65 17.10
CA GLY A 137 -3.25 -1.41 17.83
C GLY A 137 -4.52 -0.65 18.18
N LEU A 138 -5.46 -0.57 17.25
CA LEU A 138 -6.74 0.11 17.45
C LEU A 138 -7.64 -0.57 18.49
N ARG A 139 -7.58 -1.90 18.64
CA ARG A 139 -8.36 -2.67 19.64
C ARG A 139 -7.75 -2.62 21.04
N LYS A 140 -6.41 -2.60 21.18
CA LYS A 140 -5.72 -2.57 22.48
C LYS A 140 -5.72 -1.18 23.12
N LEU A 141 -5.68 -0.10 22.35
CA LEU A 141 -5.69 1.29 22.86
C LEU A 141 -7.01 1.69 23.56
N ALA A 142 -8.09 0.97 23.37
CA ALA A 142 -9.34 1.20 24.10
C ALA A 142 -9.24 0.89 25.60
N LYS A 143 -8.12 0.32 26.08
CA LYS A 143 -7.97 -0.19 27.48
C LYS A 143 -6.81 0.42 28.28
N LEU A 144 -5.97 1.31 27.73
CA LEU A 144 -4.76 1.80 28.43
C LEU A 144 -4.63 3.33 28.33
N SER A 145 -4.55 3.99 29.49
CA SER A 145 -4.29 5.43 29.66
C SER A 145 -2.79 5.73 29.83
N ASP A 146 -2.40 6.95 29.45
CA ASP A 146 -1.25 7.77 29.88
C ASP A 146 0.20 7.53 29.38
N ARG A 147 0.58 6.40 28.78
CA ARG A 147 1.87 6.32 28.05
C ARG A 147 1.70 6.23 26.53
N VAL A 148 0.59 6.73 26.03
CA VAL A 148 0.01 6.36 24.74
C VAL A 148 0.49 7.25 23.58
N GLU A 149 0.94 8.49 23.82
CA GLU A 149 1.21 9.41 22.70
C GLU A 149 2.43 9.02 21.86
N TYR A 150 3.54 8.67 22.48
CA TYR A 150 4.76 8.31 21.75
C TYR A 150 4.60 7.01 20.96
N TYR A 151 4.07 5.96 21.58
CA TYR A 151 3.79 4.69 20.91
C TYR A 151 2.69 4.80 19.85
N SER A 152 1.72 5.70 20.05
CA SER A 152 0.66 5.99 19.08
C SER A 152 1.24 6.63 17.80
N ARG A 153 2.22 7.52 17.93
CA ARG A 153 2.88 8.20 16.80
C ARG A 153 3.75 7.25 16.00
N LEU A 154 4.56 6.41 16.65
CA LEU A 154 5.38 5.40 15.97
C LEU A 154 4.53 4.39 15.20
N ARG A 155 3.39 3.97 15.76
CA ARG A 155 2.44 3.09 15.08
C ARG A 155 1.74 3.76 13.92
N ALA A 156 1.33 5.02 14.08
CA ALA A 156 0.74 5.78 12.98
C ALA A 156 1.71 5.86 11.80
N ASN A 157 3.00 6.13 12.06
CA ASN A 157 4.04 6.17 11.05
C ASN A 157 4.24 4.82 10.35
N SER A 158 4.25 3.72 11.13
CA SER A 158 4.33 2.38 10.56
C SER A 158 3.10 2.04 9.70
N ALA A 159 1.89 2.38 10.18
CA ALA A 159 0.65 2.17 9.44
C ALA A 159 0.63 2.98 8.12
N ILE A 160 1.08 4.24 8.16
CA ILE A 160 1.20 5.10 6.97
C ILE A 160 2.14 4.46 5.95
N LYS A 161 3.35 4.05 6.37
CA LYS A 161 4.34 3.45 5.46
C LYS A 161 3.84 2.18 4.79
N ASN A 162 3.13 1.33 5.54
CA ASN A 162 2.66 0.02 5.09
C ASN A 162 1.30 0.05 4.38
N SER A 163 0.70 1.23 4.19
CA SER A 163 -0.59 1.39 3.50
C SER A 163 -0.42 1.97 2.09
N ASP A 164 -1.46 1.83 1.29
CA ASP A 164 -1.59 2.46 -0.02
C ASP A 164 -2.43 3.73 0.10
N ILE A 165 -3.46 3.69 0.97
CA ILE A 165 -4.37 4.79 1.27
C ILE A 165 -4.43 5.02 2.78
N VAL A 166 -4.45 6.27 3.18
CA VAL A 166 -4.57 6.70 4.57
C VAL A 166 -5.84 7.51 4.78
N LEU A 167 -6.66 7.05 5.71
CA LEU A 167 -7.82 7.78 6.22
C LEU A 167 -7.39 8.57 7.46
N ILE A 168 -7.37 9.90 7.36
CA ILE A 168 -7.05 10.77 8.49
C ILE A 168 -8.36 11.23 9.14
N LEU A 169 -8.59 10.78 10.39
CA LEU A 169 -9.75 11.18 11.16
C LEU A 169 -9.49 12.42 11.98
N ILE A 170 -10.39 13.40 11.86
CA ILE A 170 -10.47 14.59 12.69
C ILE A 170 -11.81 14.66 13.41
N ASP A 171 -11.80 15.29 14.58
CA ASP A 171 -13.00 15.56 15.36
C ASP A 171 -13.67 16.85 14.89
N ALA A 172 -14.92 16.78 14.44
CA ALA A 172 -15.66 17.93 13.95
C ALA A 172 -15.81 19.06 15.00
N VAL A 173 -15.88 18.70 16.29
CA VAL A 173 -16.05 19.67 17.40
C VAL A 173 -14.73 20.39 17.70
N LYS A 174 -13.62 19.65 17.69
CA LYS A 174 -12.28 20.22 17.96
C LYS A 174 -11.72 20.96 16.75
N GLY A 175 -12.23 20.68 15.55
CA GLY A 175 -11.69 21.19 14.30
C GLY A 175 -10.32 20.57 13.95
N PHE A 176 -9.66 21.18 12.97
CA PHE A 176 -8.35 20.74 12.49
C PHE A 176 -7.22 21.40 13.28
N THR A 177 -6.36 20.60 13.87
CA THR A 177 -5.29 21.03 14.76
C THR A 177 -3.91 21.01 14.07
N ARG A 178 -2.88 21.60 14.73
CA ARG A 178 -1.49 21.52 14.25
C ARG A 178 -0.96 20.08 14.23
N GLN A 179 -1.42 19.23 15.14
CA GLN A 179 -1.04 17.81 15.18
C GLN A 179 -1.66 17.04 14.02
N ASP A 180 -2.91 17.33 13.63
CA ASP A 180 -3.53 16.75 12.43
C ASP A 180 -2.76 17.16 11.18
N LYS A 181 -2.29 18.43 11.10
CA LYS A 181 -1.44 18.88 10.00
C LYS A 181 -0.16 18.07 9.90
N SER A 182 0.52 17.79 11.03
CA SER A 182 1.74 16.98 11.04
C SER A 182 1.51 15.57 10.47
N ILE A 183 0.36 14.96 10.77
CA ILE A 183 -0.03 13.66 10.21
C ILE A 183 -0.28 13.77 8.70
N VAL A 184 -0.96 14.82 8.25
CA VAL A 184 -1.19 15.08 6.82
C VAL A 184 0.13 15.23 6.07
N ASP A 185 1.05 16.07 6.58
CA ASP A 185 2.35 16.31 5.97
C ASP A 185 3.16 15.00 5.87
N GLU A 186 3.06 14.13 6.87
CA GLU A 186 3.71 12.81 6.86
C GLU A 186 3.11 11.86 5.80
N VAL A 187 1.80 11.83 5.65
CA VAL A 187 1.13 11.03 4.61
C VAL A 187 1.54 11.49 3.21
N ILE A 188 1.57 12.81 2.99
CA ILE A 188 1.96 13.41 1.71
C ILE A 188 3.45 13.11 1.41
N SER A 189 4.34 13.26 2.39
CA SER A 189 5.78 12.99 2.21
C SER A 189 6.08 11.53 1.90
N ASN A 190 5.24 10.61 2.37
CA ASN A 190 5.34 9.18 2.03
C ASN A 190 4.64 8.82 0.69
N GLY A 191 4.09 9.79 -0.04
CA GLY A 191 3.45 9.57 -1.34
C GLY A 191 2.19 8.68 -1.30
N LYS A 192 1.48 8.67 -0.17
CA LYS A 192 0.29 7.85 0.02
C LYS A 192 -0.98 8.56 -0.43
N GLY A 193 -1.98 7.80 -0.88
CA GLY A 193 -3.31 8.35 -1.10
C GLY A 193 -3.91 8.82 0.23
N LEU A 194 -4.57 9.98 0.23
CA LEU A 194 -5.10 10.61 1.43
C LEU A 194 -6.59 10.91 1.29
N VAL A 195 -7.35 10.54 2.31
CA VAL A 195 -8.75 10.94 2.49
C VAL A 195 -8.90 11.55 3.89
N LEU A 196 -9.40 12.78 3.95
CA LEU A 196 -9.68 13.44 5.21
C LEU A 196 -11.11 13.14 5.66
N ILE A 197 -11.27 12.68 6.90
CA ILE A 197 -12.57 12.28 7.46
C ILE A 197 -12.88 13.12 8.66
N VAL A 198 -13.91 13.98 8.54
CA VAL A 198 -14.45 14.77 9.64
C VAL A 198 -15.51 13.93 10.34
N ASN A 199 -15.13 13.36 11.48
CA ASN A 199 -15.99 12.49 12.29
C ASN A 199 -16.71 13.25 13.39
N LYS A 200 -17.71 12.62 14.02
CA LYS A 200 -18.63 13.21 15.02
C LYS A 200 -19.47 14.34 14.44
N TRP A 201 -19.82 14.23 13.17
CA TRP A 201 -20.64 15.23 12.48
C TRP A 201 -22.07 15.30 13.02
N ASP A 202 -22.50 14.32 13.81
CA ASP A 202 -23.76 14.31 14.56
C ASP A 202 -23.82 15.36 15.67
N LEU A 203 -22.68 15.78 16.21
CA LEU A 203 -22.56 16.78 17.28
C LEU A 203 -22.57 18.23 16.78
N ILE A 204 -22.46 18.44 15.47
CA ILE A 204 -22.46 19.78 14.87
C ILE A 204 -23.89 20.22 14.57
N THR A 205 -24.25 21.44 14.99
CA THR A 205 -25.54 22.06 14.63
C THR A 205 -25.59 22.21 13.13
N LYS A 206 -26.57 21.53 12.50
CA LYS A 206 -26.63 21.40 11.04
C LYS A 206 -27.43 22.54 10.45
N ASN A 207 -26.77 23.43 9.71
CA ASN A 207 -27.37 24.30 8.73
C ASN A 207 -27.03 23.77 7.32
N SER A 208 -27.79 24.11 6.30
CA SER A 208 -27.56 23.66 4.91
C SER A 208 -26.16 23.97 4.37
N SER A 209 -25.45 24.92 4.97
CA SER A 209 -24.11 25.37 4.60
C SER A 209 -22.99 24.91 5.53
N SER A 210 -23.28 24.23 6.66
CA SER A 210 -22.28 23.88 7.68
C SER A 210 -21.07 23.10 7.12
N SER A 211 -21.30 22.11 6.24
CA SER A 211 -20.22 21.34 5.64
C SER A 211 -19.38 22.16 4.65
N LYS A 212 -19.99 23.09 3.93
CA LYS A 212 -19.32 23.98 3.00
C LYS A 212 -18.45 25.00 3.74
N ILE A 213 -18.97 25.57 4.82
CA ILE A 213 -18.24 26.51 5.68
C ILE A 213 -17.01 25.79 6.29
N PHE A 214 -17.21 24.61 6.90
CA PHE A 214 -16.10 23.82 7.48
C PHE A 214 -15.04 23.49 6.44
N HIS A 215 -15.45 23.08 5.23
CA HIS A 215 -14.54 22.81 4.12
C HIS A 215 -13.74 24.07 3.73
N GLN A 216 -14.40 25.21 3.59
CA GLN A 216 -13.74 26.47 3.25
C GLN A 216 -12.76 26.93 4.34
N GLU A 217 -13.13 26.87 5.62
CA GLU A 217 -12.23 27.20 6.73
C GLU A 217 -11.00 26.31 6.75
N LEU A 218 -11.17 25.01 6.51
CA LEU A 218 -10.09 24.05 6.51
C LEU A 218 -9.13 24.28 5.34
N THR A 219 -9.66 24.47 4.13
CA THR A 219 -8.86 24.68 2.91
C THR A 219 -8.22 26.08 2.85
N SER A 220 -8.83 27.09 3.45
CA SER A 220 -8.24 28.43 3.56
C SER A 220 -7.03 28.45 4.49
N LYS A 221 -7.11 27.73 5.62
CA LYS A 221 -6.00 27.59 6.58
C LYS A 221 -4.89 26.69 6.06
N PHE A 222 -5.23 25.67 5.30
CA PHE A 222 -4.31 24.63 4.82
C PHE A 222 -4.50 24.36 3.33
N LYS A 223 -3.88 25.22 2.51
CA LYS A 223 -3.99 25.18 1.04
C LYS A 223 -3.64 23.81 0.44
N SER A 224 -2.71 23.06 1.06
CA SER A 224 -2.34 21.71 0.63
C SER A 224 -3.52 20.73 0.63
N LEU A 225 -4.55 20.96 1.46
CA LEU A 225 -5.73 20.10 1.56
C LEU A 225 -6.77 20.34 0.45
N GLN A 226 -6.64 21.40 -0.33
CA GLN A 226 -7.59 21.76 -1.38
C GLN A 226 -7.80 20.67 -2.43
N HIS A 227 -6.79 19.83 -2.66
CA HIS A 227 -6.79 18.79 -3.68
C HIS A 227 -7.19 17.39 -3.14
N TYR A 228 -7.38 17.26 -1.84
CA TYR A 228 -7.73 15.99 -1.21
C TYR A 228 -9.22 15.90 -0.87
N PRO A 229 -9.85 14.72 -1.00
CA PRO A 229 -11.25 14.57 -0.65
C PRO A 229 -11.47 14.70 0.85
N ILE A 230 -12.52 15.41 1.23
CA ILE A 230 -12.97 15.62 2.61
C ILE A 230 -14.37 15.03 2.75
N ILE A 231 -14.56 14.14 3.71
CA ILE A 231 -15.83 13.46 3.96
C ILE A 231 -16.28 13.74 5.40
N PHE A 232 -17.56 14.09 5.55
CA PHE A 232 -18.20 14.31 6.83
C PHE A 232 -19.03 13.09 7.22
N ILE A 233 -18.70 12.47 8.37
CA ILE A 233 -19.33 11.24 8.84
C ILE A 233 -19.71 11.31 10.32
N SER A 234 -20.56 10.38 10.75
CA SER A 234 -20.64 9.98 12.15
C SER A 234 -20.41 8.48 12.25
N ALA A 235 -19.31 8.10 12.88
CA ALA A 235 -19.01 6.70 13.14
C ALA A 235 -19.97 6.09 14.18
N LEU A 236 -20.52 6.90 15.08
CA LEU A 236 -21.47 6.49 16.11
C LEU A 236 -22.84 6.16 15.50
N THR A 237 -23.43 7.10 14.73
CA THR A 237 -24.72 6.93 14.08
C THR A 237 -24.65 6.18 12.75
N ARG A 238 -23.44 5.79 12.31
CA ARG A 238 -23.14 5.15 11.03
C ARG A 238 -23.51 5.99 9.80
N GLN A 239 -23.61 7.30 9.94
CA GLN A 239 -23.93 8.19 8.85
C GLN A 239 -22.78 8.27 7.85
N ARG A 240 -23.05 8.00 6.56
CA ARG A 240 -22.13 8.07 5.42
C ARG A 240 -20.88 7.17 5.51
N ILE A 241 -20.89 6.13 6.34
CA ILE A 241 -19.75 5.20 6.47
C ILE A 241 -19.43 4.49 5.14
N HIS A 242 -20.45 4.10 4.34
CA HIS A 242 -20.24 3.46 3.04
C HIS A 242 -19.43 4.33 2.08
N ARG A 243 -19.63 5.67 2.13
CA ARG A 243 -18.92 6.61 1.25
C ARG A 243 -17.42 6.67 1.53
N VAL A 244 -16.99 6.31 2.74
CA VAL A 244 -15.56 6.27 3.09
C VAL A 244 -14.79 5.29 2.21
N LEU A 245 -15.32 4.06 2.02
CA LEU A 245 -14.69 3.06 1.18
C LEU A 245 -14.77 3.41 -0.31
N GLU A 246 -15.89 3.97 -0.76
CA GLU A 246 -16.06 4.42 -2.15
C GLU A 246 -14.99 5.47 -2.52
N VAL A 247 -14.84 6.50 -1.69
CA VAL A 247 -13.84 7.55 -1.93
C VAL A 247 -12.42 7.04 -1.78
N ALA A 248 -12.15 6.13 -0.82
CA ALA A 248 -10.84 5.51 -0.70
C ALA A 248 -10.44 4.74 -1.96
N LEU A 249 -11.37 3.98 -2.56
CA LEU A 249 -11.15 3.26 -3.81
C LEU A 249 -10.93 4.21 -5.00
N ASP A 250 -11.67 5.32 -5.07
CA ASP A 250 -11.48 6.34 -6.11
C ASP A 250 -10.09 6.99 -6.00
N VAL A 251 -9.65 7.33 -4.78
CA VAL A 251 -8.30 7.83 -4.54
C VAL A 251 -7.25 6.80 -4.93
N TYR A 252 -7.44 5.53 -4.57
CA TYR A 252 -6.53 4.46 -4.97
C TYR A 252 -6.41 4.34 -6.49
N ALA A 253 -7.53 4.32 -7.19
CA ALA A 253 -7.55 4.24 -8.65
C ALA A 253 -6.81 5.41 -9.31
N ARG A 254 -6.84 6.60 -8.70
CA ARG A 254 -6.09 7.77 -9.15
C ARG A 254 -4.58 7.67 -8.88
N THR A 255 -4.19 7.15 -7.71
CA THR A 255 -2.77 6.98 -7.34
C THR A 255 -2.03 5.97 -8.21
N ILE A 256 -2.69 4.90 -8.64
CA ILE A 256 -2.08 3.89 -9.53
C ILE A 256 -2.10 4.27 -11.01
N LYS A 257 -2.81 5.36 -11.38
CA LYS A 257 -2.96 5.79 -12.77
C LYS A 257 -1.63 6.32 -13.32
N LYS A 258 -1.10 5.63 -14.32
CA LYS A 258 0.11 6.08 -15.05
C LYS A 258 -0.26 7.13 -16.10
N ILE A 259 0.50 8.23 -16.11
CA ILE A 259 0.40 9.28 -17.12
C ILE A 259 1.53 9.06 -18.12
N SER A 260 1.23 9.08 -19.44
CA SER A 260 2.27 8.94 -20.46
C SER A 260 3.21 10.18 -20.44
N THR A 261 4.49 9.95 -20.70
CA THR A 261 5.52 11.00 -20.76
C THR A 261 5.16 12.13 -21.72
N LYS A 262 4.53 11.78 -22.87
CA LYS A 262 4.04 12.76 -23.84
C LYS A 262 3.04 13.72 -23.21
N LYS A 263 2.02 13.20 -22.52
CA LYS A 263 0.98 14.01 -21.86
C LYS A 263 1.53 14.86 -20.72
N LEU A 264 2.51 14.34 -19.99
CA LEU A 264 3.21 15.08 -18.95
C LEU A 264 3.99 16.26 -19.53
N ASN A 265 4.74 16.05 -20.62
CA ASN A 265 5.50 17.10 -21.30
C ASN A 265 4.59 18.16 -21.92
N GLU A 266 3.43 17.78 -22.47
CA GLU A 266 2.44 18.74 -22.98
C GLU A 266 1.86 19.63 -21.86
N LEU A 267 1.62 19.06 -20.67
CA LEU A 267 1.18 19.82 -19.49
C LEU A 267 2.27 20.77 -18.99
N LEU A 268 3.52 20.31 -18.89
CA LEU A 268 4.64 21.15 -18.46
C LEU A 268 4.86 22.33 -19.40
N LYS A 269 4.77 22.13 -20.73
CA LYS A 269 4.87 23.21 -21.73
C LYS A 269 3.75 24.26 -21.64
N LYS A 270 2.61 23.90 -21.05
CA LYS A 270 1.49 24.86 -20.83
C LYS A 270 1.61 25.64 -19.52
N LEU A 271 2.42 25.15 -18.58
CA LEU A 271 2.61 25.75 -17.26
C LEU A 271 3.86 26.63 -17.18
N LEU A 272 4.81 26.42 -18.10
CA LEU A 272 6.01 27.24 -18.32
C LEU A 272 5.76 28.28 -19.42
#